data_18c08f7d99ad0c412e20d388cea8551f
#
_entry.id   18c08f7d99ad0c412e20d388cea8551f
#
_cell.length_a   1.000
_cell.length_b   1.000
_cell.length_c   1.000
_cell.angle_alpha   90.00
_cell.angle_beta   90.00
_cell.angle_gamma   90.00
#
_symmetry.space_group_name_H-M   'P 1'
#
loop_
_entity.id
_entity.type
_entity.pdbx_description
1 polymer ?
#
loop_
_entity_poly.entity_id
_entity_poly.type
_entity_poly.pdbx_seq_one_letter_code
_entity_poly.pdbx_strand_id
1 'polypeptide(L)'
;GTTFYISTNIDRVAYNHTSKTSDAEKTSTKKALLNKDFRQSLAFATDRKAGLSQVFGDEVAPRKLRTSLTPPTFVQVGEQSFGQVAKAELDKLDGVWKDVSLDDAQDSLHNVDKAKAKFEAAKKTLQADGVQFPIHLDIPVSSTRPEFVRQAQSYKQSIEEALGSNNVVVDIQQVSDDELGSMTTLATSNANTD
;
A
#
# COMPACT_ATOMS: atom_id res chain seq x y z
N GLY A 1 14.05 16.96 3.40
CA GLY A 1 12.75 16.55 3.96
C GLY A 1 12.66 15.05 4.14
N THR A 2 11.66 14.58 4.83
CA THR A 2 11.42 13.15 5.07
C THR A 2 10.38 12.63 4.09
N THR A 3 10.62 11.47 3.49
CA THR A 3 9.63 10.75 2.67
C THR A 3 8.89 9.74 3.55
N PHE A 4 7.58 9.84 3.58
CA PHE A 4 6.71 8.84 4.22
C PHE A 4 6.17 7.88 3.16
N TYR A 5 6.07 6.61 3.50
CA TYR A 5 5.61 5.58 2.57
C TYR A 5 4.77 4.52 3.31
N ILE A 6 4.00 3.77 2.54
CA ILE A 6 3.30 2.57 2.99
C ILE A 6 4.12 1.37 2.54
N SER A 7 4.41 0.46 3.44
CA SER A 7 5.05 -0.82 3.16
C SER A 7 4.13 -1.97 3.51
N THR A 8 4.37 -3.11 2.89
CA THR A 8 3.73 -4.38 3.24
C THR A 8 4.73 -5.29 3.93
N ASN A 9 4.31 -5.96 5.01
CA ASN A 9 5.13 -6.95 5.68
C ASN A 9 4.88 -8.34 5.06
N ILE A 10 5.88 -8.87 4.40
CA ILE A 10 5.79 -10.16 3.71
C ILE A 10 6.11 -11.36 4.62
N ASP A 11 6.45 -11.12 5.87
CA ASP A 11 6.83 -12.16 6.83
C ASP A 11 6.36 -11.85 8.26
N ARG A 12 5.08 -11.55 8.41
CA ARG A 12 4.46 -11.27 9.71
C ARG A 12 4.53 -12.49 10.62
N VAL A 13 4.93 -12.29 11.88
CA VAL A 13 5.10 -13.37 12.88
C VAL A 13 4.23 -13.20 14.12
N ALA A 14 3.66 -12.02 14.37
CA ALA A 14 2.80 -11.76 15.53
C ALA A 14 1.45 -11.16 15.12
N TYR A 15 0.40 -11.48 15.86
CA TYR A 15 -0.99 -11.16 15.53
C TYR A 15 -1.76 -10.63 16.76
N ASN A 16 -1.13 -9.77 17.56
CA ASN A 16 -1.73 -9.21 18.78
C ASN A 16 -2.85 -8.22 18.47
N HIS A 17 -2.75 -7.54 17.32
CA HIS A 17 -3.74 -6.59 16.82
C HIS A 17 -4.17 -7.03 15.42
N THR A 18 -5.21 -7.87 15.36
CA THR A 18 -5.67 -8.43 14.10
C THR A 18 -7.17 -8.70 14.14
N SER A 19 -7.83 -8.56 13.00
CA SER A 19 -9.20 -9.03 12.77
C SER A 19 -9.25 -10.47 12.24
N LYS A 20 -8.10 -11.08 11.97
CA LYS A 20 -8.02 -12.47 11.52
C LYS A 20 -8.37 -13.42 12.66
N THR A 21 -9.26 -14.34 12.42
CA THR A 21 -9.82 -15.25 13.42
C THR A 21 -9.31 -16.68 13.30
N SER A 22 -8.61 -17.01 12.22
CA SER A 22 -8.11 -18.37 11.96
C SER A 22 -6.69 -18.36 11.38
N ASP A 23 -6.01 -19.49 11.50
CA ASP A 23 -4.70 -19.69 10.86
C ASP A 23 -4.81 -19.70 9.33
N ALA A 24 -5.96 -20.09 8.79
CA ALA A 24 -6.20 -20.05 7.36
C ALA A 24 -6.25 -18.60 6.84
N GLU A 25 -6.86 -17.66 7.56
CA GLU A 25 -6.85 -16.24 7.22
C GLU A 25 -5.45 -15.64 7.31
N LYS A 26 -4.68 -15.96 8.35
CA LYS A 26 -3.29 -15.52 8.51
C LYS A 26 -2.41 -16.01 7.35
N THR A 27 -2.51 -17.29 7.02
CA THR A 27 -1.79 -17.90 5.91
C THR A 27 -2.19 -17.31 4.57
N SER A 28 -3.49 -17.08 4.36
CA SER A 28 -4.02 -16.49 3.12
C SER A 28 -3.47 -15.09 2.89
N THR A 29 -3.46 -14.24 3.92
CA THR A 29 -2.88 -12.89 3.82
C THR A 29 -1.38 -12.94 3.55
N LYS A 30 -0.63 -13.80 4.23
CA LYS A 30 0.81 -13.95 4.01
C LYS A 30 1.12 -14.37 2.56
N LYS A 31 0.41 -15.35 2.03
CA LYS A 31 0.55 -15.78 0.63
C LYS A 31 0.17 -14.67 -0.36
N ALA A 32 -0.90 -13.94 -0.09
CA ALA A 32 -1.32 -12.82 -0.92
C ALA A 32 -0.24 -11.73 -0.96
N LEU A 33 0.32 -11.34 0.20
CA LEU A 33 1.37 -10.32 0.27
C LEU A 33 2.69 -10.75 -0.37
N LEU A 34 2.98 -12.05 -0.47
CA LEU A 34 4.12 -12.58 -1.24
C LEU A 34 3.88 -12.52 -2.74
N ASN A 35 2.64 -12.46 -3.20
CA ASN A 35 2.31 -12.38 -4.63
C ASN A 35 2.51 -10.95 -5.16
N LYS A 36 3.35 -10.80 -6.18
CA LYS A 36 3.67 -9.50 -6.79
C LYS A 36 2.44 -8.81 -7.38
N ASP A 37 1.60 -9.55 -8.11
CA ASP A 37 0.42 -8.97 -8.75
C ASP A 37 -0.60 -8.50 -7.71
N PHE A 38 -0.72 -9.20 -6.58
CA PHE A 38 -1.55 -8.77 -5.46
C PHE A 38 -1.05 -7.44 -4.87
N ARG A 39 0.26 -7.30 -4.59
CA ARG A 39 0.82 -6.03 -4.11
C ARG A 39 0.65 -4.90 -5.12
N GLN A 40 0.82 -5.16 -6.41
CA GLN A 40 0.59 -4.17 -7.46
C GLN A 40 -0.89 -3.77 -7.54
N SER A 41 -1.82 -4.72 -7.36
CA SER A 41 -3.24 -4.40 -7.33
C SER A 41 -3.60 -3.44 -6.20
N LEU A 42 -3.02 -3.64 -5.02
CA LEU A 42 -3.20 -2.72 -3.88
C LEU A 42 -2.64 -1.32 -4.18
N ALA A 43 -1.45 -1.25 -4.78
CA ALA A 43 -0.84 0.03 -5.14
C ALA A 43 -1.69 0.83 -6.14
N PHE A 44 -2.24 0.16 -7.16
CA PHE A 44 -3.12 0.80 -8.14
C PHE A 44 -4.53 1.10 -7.61
N ALA A 45 -5.02 0.33 -6.62
CA ALA A 45 -6.33 0.54 -6.01
C ALA A 45 -6.35 1.69 -5.00
N THR A 46 -5.22 2.04 -4.42
CA THR A 46 -5.14 3.04 -3.35
C THR A 46 -5.16 4.46 -3.90
N ASP A 47 -6.21 5.23 -3.61
CA ASP A 47 -6.27 6.67 -3.87
C ASP A 47 -5.49 7.44 -2.82
N ARG A 48 -4.20 7.65 -3.08
CA ARG A 48 -3.29 8.33 -2.15
C ARG A 48 -3.61 9.82 -2.02
N LYS A 49 -4.12 10.45 -3.08
CA LYS A 49 -4.53 11.85 -3.03
C LYS A 49 -5.68 12.04 -2.06
N ALA A 50 -6.73 11.23 -2.18
CA ALA A 50 -7.87 11.28 -1.26
C ALA A 50 -7.46 11.03 0.19
N GLY A 51 -6.58 10.04 0.42
CA GLY A 51 -6.04 9.76 1.76
C GLY A 51 -5.22 10.91 2.33
N LEU A 52 -4.34 11.53 1.53
CA LEU A 52 -3.54 12.68 1.98
C LEU A 52 -4.41 13.92 2.24
N SER A 53 -5.52 14.07 1.52
CA SER A 53 -6.48 15.16 1.76
C SER A 53 -7.08 15.10 3.17
N GLN A 54 -7.24 13.91 3.75
CA GLN A 54 -7.73 13.75 5.12
C GLN A 54 -6.78 14.31 6.19
N VAL A 55 -5.50 14.41 5.86
CA VAL A 55 -4.45 14.90 6.79
C VAL A 55 -4.07 16.35 6.50
N PHE A 56 -3.94 16.72 5.23
CA PHE A 56 -3.35 17.99 4.80
C PHE A 56 -4.35 18.95 4.14
N GLY A 57 -5.58 18.49 3.85
CA GLY A 57 -6.56 19.21 3.03
C GLY A 57 -6.26 19.14 1.53
N ASP A 58 -7.27 19.45 0.73
CA ASP A 58 -7.26 19.26 -0.74
C ASP A 58 -6.22 20.11 -1.47
N GLU A 59 -5.91 21.30 -0.95
CA GLU A 59 -4.93 22.20 -1.58
C GLU A 59 -3.49 21.71 -1.42
N VAL A 60 -3.18 21.06 -0.29
CA VAL A 60 -1.82 20.64 0.06
C VAL A 60 -1.54 19.20 -0.34
N ALA A 61 -2.54 18.35 -0.30
CA ALA A 61 -2.39 16.91 -0.57
C ALA A 61 -1.66 16.62 -1.90
N PRO A 62 -1.97 17.24 -3.04
CA PRO A 62 -1.26 16.97 -4.29
C PRO A 62 0.24 17.22 -4.19
N ARG A 63 0.65 18.24 -3.46
CA ARG A 63 2.08 18.60 -3.29
C ARG A 63 2.86 17.60 -2.44
N LYS A 64 2.17 16.71 -1.72
CA LYS A 64 2.75 15.66 -0.88
C LYS A 64 2.92 14.33 -1.60
N LEU A 65 2.31 14.18 -2.79
CA LEU A 65 2.36 12.95 -3.56
C LEU A 65 3.76 12.70 -4.13
N ARG A 66 4.25 11.49 -3.91
CA ARG A 66 5.48 10.94 -4.48
C ARG A 66 5.27 9.49 -4.87
N THR A 67 5.89 9.10 -5.97
CA THR A 67 5.82 7.72 -6.48
C THR A 67 7.12 6.97 -6.23
N SER A 68 8.22 7.67 -5.93
CA SER A 68 9.51 7.09 -5.57
C SER A 68 9.97 7.55 -4.19
N LEU A 69 10.75 6.72 -3.49
CA LEU A 69 11.31 7.07 -2.17
C LEU A 69 12.29 8.25 -2.27
N THR A 70 13.15 8.24 -3.28
CA THR A 70 14.02 9.37 -3.58
C THR A 70 13.27 10.33 -4.49
N PRO A 71 13.20 11.64 -4.16
CA PRO A 71 12.58 12.61 -5.06
C PRO A 71 13.23 12.59 -6.45
N PRO A 72 12.46 12.66 -7.53
CA PRO A 72 12.97 12.42 -8.89
C PRO A 72 14.03 13.41 -9.35
N THR A 73 14.06 14.61 -8.78
CA THR A 73 15.03 15.67 -9.13
C THR A 73 16.14 15.86 -8.08
N PHE A 74 16.18 15.01 -7.04
CA PHE A 74 17.11 15.18 -5.92
C PHE A 74 18.57 14.87 -6.29
N VAL A 75 18.78 13.91 -7.19
CA VAL A 75 20.10 13.47 -7.64
C VAL A 75 20.17 13.56 -9.16
N GLN A 76 21.32 14.01 -9.68
CA GLN A 76 21.66 13.96 -11.10
C GLN A 76 22.58 12.76 -11.38
N VAL A 77 22.34 12.09 -12.50
CA VAL A 77 23.13 10.98 -13.02
C VAL A 77 23.59 11.38 -14.43
N GLY A 78 24.76 11.99 -14.54
CA GLY A 78 25.18 12.66 -15.77
C GLY A 78 24.26 13.84 -16.09
N GLU A 79 23.68 13.86 -17.28
CA GLU A 79 22.74 14.90 -17.72
C GLU A 79 21.27 14.59 -17.37
N GLN A 80 21.00 13.44 -16.77
CA GLN A 80 19.64 12.99 -16.44
C GLN A 80 19.36 13.09 -14.94
N SER A 81 18.11 13.36 -14.58
CA SER A 81 17.68 13.25 -13.19
C SER A 81 17.54 11.78 -12.77
N PHE A 82 17.62 11.51 -11.47
CA PHE A 82 17.30 10.19 -10.91
C PHE A 82 15.97 9.65 -11.41
N GLY A 83 14.93 10.49 -11.44
CA GLY A 83 13.59 10.10 -11.90
C GLY A 83 13.59 9.64 -13.36
N GLN A 84 14.34 10.30 -14.24
CA GLN A 84 14.46 9.89 -15.65
C GLN A 84 15.13 8.53 -15.78
N VAL A 85 16.24 8.32 -15.07
CA VAL A 85 16.96 7.04 -15.09
C VAL A 85 16.11 5.93 -14.49
N ALA A 86 15.51 6.17 -13.33
CA ALA A 86 14.64 5.19 -12.67
C ALA A 86 13.41 4.82 -13.51
N LYS A 87 12.78 5.81 -14.18
CA LYS A 87 11.65 5.57 -15.07
C LYS A 87 12.04 4.72 -16.28
N ALA A 88 13.18 5.00 -16.89
CA ALA A 88 13.67 4.21 -18.01
C ALA A 88 13.91 2.73 -17.64
N GLU A 89 14.40 2.47 -16.44
CA GLU A 89 14.59 1.10 -15.95
C GLU A 89 13.24 0.45 -15.57
N LEU A 90 12.33 1.20 -14.95
CA LEU A 90 11.00 0.73 -14.58
C LEU A 90 10.20 0.25 -15.81
N ASP A 91 10.28 1.00 -16.91
CA ASP A 91 9.60 0.66 -18.16
C ASP A 91 10.09 -0.64 -18.83
N LYS A 92 11.29 -1.07 -18.49
CA LYS A 92 11.85 -2.35 -18.97
C LYS A 92 11.32 -3.55 -18.17
N LEU A 93 10.86 -3.35 -16.94
CA LEU A 93 10.46 -4.43 -16.05
C LEU A 93 9.09 -4.99 -16.39
N ASP A 94 8.11 -4.13 -16.67
CA ASP A 94 6.74 -4.53 -16.94
C ASP A 94 6.03 -3.39 -17.68
N GLY A 95 5.25 -3.72 -18.70
CA GLY A 95 4.44 -2.76 -19.46
C GLY A 95 3.41 -1.99 -18.63
N VAL A 96 3.06 -2.49 -17.44
CA VAL A 96 2.14 -1.83 -16.51
C VAL A 96 2.65 -0.47 -16.02
N TRP A 97 3.97 -0.25 -16.07
CA TRP A 97 4.62 0.98 -15.61
C TRP A 97 4.68 2.10 -16.65
N LYS A 98 4.37 1.82 -17.93
CA LYS A 98 4.53 2.81 -19.01
C LYS A 98 3.83 4.14 -18.75
N ASP A 99 2.63 4.10 -18.17
CA ASP A 99 1.82 5.29 -17.90
C ASP A 99 2.05 5.87 -16.50
N VAL A 100 2.99 5.31 -15.73
CA VAL A 100 3.28 5.77 -14.37
C VAL A 100 4.37 6.83 -14.41
N SER A 101 4.04 8.06 -14.03
CA SER A 101 5.01 9.13 -13.84
C SER A 101 5.69 9.01 -12.47
N LEU A 102 6.99 9.25 -12.43
CA LEU A 102 7.75 9.40 -11.17
C LEU A 102 7.86 10.86 -10.72
N ASP A 103 7.29 11.80 -11.47
CA ASP A 103 7.31 13.21 -11.10
C ASP A 103 6.53 13.46 -9.82
N ASP A 104 6.99 14.46 -9.05
CA ASP A 104 6.33 14.87 -7.82
C ASP A 104 4.93 15.49 -8.09
N ALA A 105 4.13 15.51 -7.06
CA ALA A 105 2.79 16.10 -7.06
C ALA A 105 1.78 15.44 -8.03
N GLN A 106 1.99 14.18 -8.36
CA GLN A 106 1.11 13.40 -9.23
C GLN A 106 0.75 12.06 -8.59
N ASP A 107 -0.51 11.63 -8.70
CA ASP A 107 -0.95 10.27 -8.37
C ASP A 107 -1.18 9.44 -9.64
N SER A 108 -0.10 9.13 -10.34
CA SER A 108 -0.14 8.30 -11.54
C SER A 108 -0.22 6.80 -11.26
N LEU A 109 -0.09 6.40 -9.99
CA LEU A 109 -0.33 5.00 -9.59
C LEU A 109 -1.80 4.65 -9.51
N HIS A 110 -2.66 5.54 -8.99
CA HIS A 110 -4.08 5.24 -8.82
C HIS A 110 -4.73 4.95 -10.18
N ASN A 111 -5.11 3.70 -10.40
CA ASN A 111 -5.73 3.23 -11.63
C ASN A 111 -6.56 1.97 -11.35
N VAL A 112 -7.88 2.14 -11.29
CA VAL A 112 -8.82 1.07 -10.91
C VAL A 112 -8.80 -0.09 -11.91
N ASP A 113 -8.68 0.18 -13.21
CA ASP A 113 -8.65 -0.88 -14.23
C ASP A 113 -7.39 -1.73 -14.11
N LYS A 114 -6.22 -1.11 -13.90
CA LYS A 114 -4.98 -1.85 -13.62
C LYS A 114 -5.06 -2.62 -12.30
N ALA A 115 -5.67 -2.03 -11.27
CA ALA A 115 -5.88 -2.70 -9.99
C ALA A 115 -6.69 -3.99 -10.17
N LYS A 116 -7.81 -3.92 -10.88
CA LYS A 116 -8.66 -5.07 -11.17
C LYS A 116 -7.93 -6.14 -11.99
N ALA A 117 -7.24 -5.74 -13.06
CA ALA A 117 -6.51 -6.69 -13.91
C ALA A 117 -5.41 -7.42 -13.13
N LYS A 118 -4.63 -6.70 -12.31
CA LYS A 118 -3.60 -7.31 -11.45
C LYS A 118 -4.19 -8.18 -10.37
N PHE A 119 -5.32 -7.77 -9.78
CA PHE A 119 -6.01 -8.59 -8.79
C PHE A 119 -6.53 -9.90 -9.38
N GLU A 120 -7.16 -9.90 -10.55
CA GLU A 120 -7.65 -11.12 -11.20
C GLU A 120 -6.51 -12.09 -11.53
N ALA A 121 -5.36 -11.58 -11.99
CA ALA A 121 -4.17 -12.39 -12.20
C ALA A 121 -3.67 -13.03 -10.89
N ALA A 122 -3.58 -12.24 -9.82
CA ALA A 122 -3.20 -12.72 -8.50
C ALA A 122 -4.18 -13.75 -7.95
N LYS A 123 -5.49 -13.47 -8.03
CA LYS A 123 -6.56 -14.32 -7.50
C LYS A 123 -6.51 -15.72 -8.10
N LYS A 124 -6.32 -15.80 -9.42
CA LYS A 124 -6.21 -17.09 -10.12
C LYS A 124 -5.08 -17.95 -9.53
N THR A 125 -3.90 -17.37 -9.32
CA THR A 125 -2.75 -18.08 -8.76
C THR A 125 -2.98 -18.44 -7.29
N LEU A 126 -3.50 -17.49 -6.51
CA LEU A 126 -3.72 -17.66 -5.08
C LEU A 126 -4.81 -18.70 -4.77
N GLN A 127 -5.89 -18.73 -5.55
CA GLN A 127 -6.92 -19.76 -5.43
C GLN A 127 -6.37 -21.17 -5.72
N ALA A 128 -5.52 -21.31 -6.74
CA ALA A 128 -4.86 -22.58 -7.04
C ALA A 128 -3.93 -23.03 -5.89
N ASP A 129 -3.40 -22.09 -5.10
CA ASP A 129 -2.57 -22.33 -3.92
C ASP A 129 -3.38 -22.42 -2.60
N GLY A 130 -4.70 -22.56 -2.70
CA GLY A 130 -5.59 -22.77 -1.55
C GLY A 130 -5.86 -21.54 -0.69
N VAL A 131 -5.58 -20.33 -1.20
CA VAL A 131 -5.85 -19.08 -0.49
C VAL A 131 -7.36 -18.83 -0.38
N GLN A 132 -7.79 -18.45 0.81
CA GLN A 132 -9.18 -18.11 1.09
C GLN A 132 -9.42 -16.60 0.95
N PHE A 133 -10.55 -16.22 0.39
CA PHE A 133 -10.98 -14.84 0.23
C PHE A 133 -12.22 -14.57 1.10
N PRO A 134 -12.41 -13.31 1.57
CA PRO A 134 -11.56 -12.14 1.31
C PRO A 134 -10.21 -12.20 2.02
N ILE A 135 -9.21 -11.54 1.45
CA ILE A 135 -7.95 -11.28 2.14
C ILE A 135 -8.18 -10.15 3.14
N HIS A 136 -7.83 -10.39 4.40
CA HIS A 136 -7.90 -9.40 5.47
C HIS A 136 -6.55 -8.72 5.67
N LEU A 137 -6.51 -7.39 5.52
CA LEU A 137 -5.31 -6.57 5.71
C LEU A 137 -5.47 -5.71 6.95
N ASP A 138 -4.63 -5.91 7.95
CA ASP A 138 -4.60 -5.09 9.15
C ASP A 138 -3.76 -3.82 8.90
N ILE A 139 -4.38 -2.64 9.07
CA ILE A 139 -3.69 -1.35 9.01
C ILE A 139 -3.69 -0.74 10.42
N PRO A 140 -2.54 -0.65 11.11
CA PRO A 140 -2.46 0.00 12.41
C PRO A 140 -2.47 1.52 12.26
N VAL A 141 -3.21 2.19 13.12
CA VAL A 141 -3.27 3.66 13.20
C VAL A 141 -3.32 4.12 14.65
N SER A 142 -2.78 5.30 14.91
CA SER A 142 -2.90 5.92 16.24
C SER A 142 -4.36 6.26 16.55
N SER A 143 -4.85 5.81 17.70
CA SER A 143 -6.17 6.15 18.23
C SER A 143 -6.27 7.61 18.70
N THR A 144 -5.14 8.28 18.94
CA THR A 144 -5.07 9.66 19.39
C THR A 144 -5.02 10.69 18.25
N ARG A 145 -4.93 10.21 17.01
CA ARG A 145 -4.78 11.05 15.80
C ARG A 145 -5.92 10.80 14.80
N PRO A 146 -7.06 11.47 14.97
CA PRO A 146 -8.24 11.21 14.13
C PRO A 146 -8.02 11.47 12.64
N GLU A 147 -7.08 12.33 12.26
CA GLU A 147 -6.71 12.57 10.87
C GLU A 147 -6.11 11.32 10.21
N PHE A 148 -5.30 10.54 10.92
CA PHE A 148 -4.76 9.29 10.39
C PHE A 148 -5.80 8.16 10.37
N VAL A 149 -6.75 8.17 11.29
CA VAL A 149 -7.90 7.26 11.23
C VAL A 149 -8.73 7.53 9.96
N ARG A 150 -9.03 8.82 9.67
CA ARG A 150 -9.73 9.19 8.43
C ARG A 150 -8.93 8.84 7.17
N GLN A 151 -7.61 9.00 7.21
CA GLN A 151 -6.72 8.60 6.11
C GLN A 151 -6.81 7.09 5.85
N ALA A 152 -6.73 6.27 6.89
CA ALA A 152 -6.87 4.81 6.79
C ALA A 152 -8.26 4.42 6.27
N GLN A 153 -9.33 5.09 6.72
CA GLN A 153 -10.68 4.90 6.21
C GLN A 153 -10.79 5.23 4.71
N SER A 154 -10.12 6.28 4.25
CA SER A 154 -10.05 6.64 2.83
C SER A 154 -9.33 5.57 2.01
N TYR A 155 -8.23 5.02 2.49
CA TYR A 155 -7.54 3.91 1.82
C TYR A 155 -8.38 2.64 1.79
N LYS A 156 -9.02 2.29 2.91
CA LYS A 156 -9.99 1.20 2.98
C LYS A 156 -11.07 1.34 1.92
N GLN A 157 -11.69 2.50 1.83
CA GLN A 157 -12.74 2.77 0.86
C GLN A 157 -12.24 2.57 -0.58
N SER A 158 -11.12 3.19 -0.96
CA SER A 158 -10.60 3.09 -2.33
C SER A 158 -10.22 1.66 -2.72
N ILE A 159 -9.61 0.90 -1.82
CA ILE A 159 -9.22 -0.49 -2.07
C ILE A 159 -10.45 -1.39 -2.20
N GLU A 160 -11.40 -1.29 -1.28
CA GLU A 160 -12.60 -2.15 -1.27
C GLU A 160 -13.58 -1.79 -2.41
N GLU A 161 -13.67 -0.53 -2.81
CA GLU A 161 -14.44 -0.12 -4.01
C GLU A 161 -13.80 -0.64 -5.30
N ALA A 162 -12.47 -0.58 -5.41
CA ALA A 162 -11.76 -1.04 -6.60
C ALA A 162 -11.79 -2.57 -6.76
N LEU A 163 -11.55 -3.31 -5.68
CA LEU A 163 -11.32 -4.76 -5.72
C LEU A 163 -12.54 -5.58 -5.26
N GLY A 164 -13.47 -4.97 -4.53
CA GLY A 164 -14.61 -5.62 -3.91
C GLY A 164 -14.30 -6.15 -2.50
N SER A 165 -15.20 -5.92 -1.54
CA SER A 165 -15.07 -6.37 -0.15
C SER A 165 -15.16 -7.89 0.02
N ASN A 166 -15.67 -8.61 -0.98
CA ASN A 166 -15.62 -10.08 -1.06
C ASN A 166 -14.23 -10.61 -1.49
N ASN A 167 -13.33 -9.75 -1.91
CA ASN A 167 -11.97 -10.06 -2.33
C ASN A 167 -10.91 -9.56 -1.34
N VAL A 168 -11.03 -8.32 -0.90
CA VAL A 168 -10.11 -7.68 0.05
C VAL A 168 -10.89 -6.86 1.06
N VAL A 169 -10.59 -7.04 2.33
CA VAL A 169 -11.11 -6.24 3.44
C VAL A 169 -9.93 -5.59 4.14
N VAL A 170 -9.99 -4.28 4.31
CA VAL A 170 -9.02 -3.52 5.10
C VAL A 170 -9.56 -3.37 6.52
N ASP A 171 -8.86 -3.92 7.49
CA ASP A 171 -9.21 -3.90 8.90
C ASP A 171 -8.34 -2.85 9.62
N ILE A 172 -8.96 -1.75 10.06
CA ILE A 172 -8.27 -0.67 10.73
C ILE A 172 -8.11 -1.02 12.21
N GLN A 173 -6.85 -1.15 12.66
CA GLN A 173 -6.49 -1.43 14.04
C GLN A 173 -6.10 -0.12 14.73
N GLN A 174 -7.01 0.43 15.55
CA GLN A 174 -6.71 1.63 16.34
C GLN A 174 -5.97 1.24 17.62
N VAL A 175 -4.73 1.70 17.74
CA VAL A 175 -3.83 1.37 18.86
C VAL A 175 -3.29 2.65 19.49
N SER A 176 -2.68 2.55 20.68
CA SER A 176 -1.97 3.66 21.29
C SER A 176 -0.72 4.07 20.48
N ASP A 177 -0.21 5.26 20.69
CA ASP A 177 1.02 5.73 20.01
C ASP A 177 2.23 4.83 20.32
N ASP A 178 2.34 4.34 21.55
CA ASP A 178 3.42 3.44 21.97
C ASP A 178 3.31 2.08 21.29
N GLU A 179 2.11 1.53 21.20
CA GLU A 179 1.86 0.28 20.47
C GLU A 179 2.14 0.45 18.97
N LEU A 180 1.67 1.55 18.35
CA LEU A 180 1.95 1.84 16.96
C LEU A 180 3.46 1.93 16.69
N GLY A 181 4.20 2.61 17.57
CA GLY A 181 5.65 2.70 17.50
C GLY A 181 6.32 1.32 17.54
N SER A 182 5.88 0.45 18.46
CA SER A 182 6.43 -0.91 18.61
C SER A 182 6.08 -1.82 17.42
N MET A 183 4.95 -1.58 16.75
CA MET A 183 4.51 -2.34 15.57
C MET A 183 5.22 -1.90 14.28
N THR A 184 5.75 -0.69 14.21
CA THR A 184 6.25 -0.05 13.01
C THR A 184 7.72 0.39 13.14
N THR A 185 7.95 1.62 13.59
CA THR A 185 9.27 2.26 13.59
C THR A 185 10.26 1.68 14.60
N LEU A 186 9.78 1.12 15.70
CA LEU A 186 10.60 0.50 16.75
C LEU A 186 10.53 -1.04 16.72
N ALA A 187 9.90 -1.61 15.71
CA ALA A 187 9.82 -3.05 15.56
C ALA A 187 11.22 -3.66 15.41
N THR A 188 11.54 -4.63 16.24
CA THR A 188 12.82 -5.36 16.22
C THR A 188 12.75 -6.64 15.38
N SER A 189 11.57 -6.99 14.90
CA SER A 189 11.28 -8.15 14.06
C SER A 189 10.04 -7.90 13.20
N ASN A 190 9.72 -8.79 12.28
CA ASN A 190 8.54 -8.73 11.41
C ASN A 190 7.26 -9.05 12.21
N ALA A 191 6.90 -8.14 13.12
CA ALA A 191 5.99 -8.52 14.19
C ALA A 191 4.50 -8.43 13.79
N ASN A 192 3.89 -7.26 13.87
CA ASN A 192 2.47 -7.13 14.16
C ASN A 192 1.64 -6.44 13.05
N THR A 193 2.17 -6.30 11.84
CA THR A 193 1.49 -5.61 10.72
C THR A 193 1.46 -6.47 9.46
N ASP A 194 0.53 -6.16 8.57
CA ASP A 194 0.49 -6.72 7.19
C ASP A 194 1.22 -5.89 6.15
#